data_0e8dcfeb748a2678179b92217c14dbca
#
_entry.id   0e8dcfeb748a2678179b92217c14dbca
#
_cell.length_a   1.000
_cell.length_b   1.000
_cell.length_c   1.000
_cell.angle_alpha   90.00
_cell.angle_beta   90.00
_cell.angle_gamma   90.00
#
_symmetry.space_group_name_H-M   'P 1'
#
loop_
_entity.id
_entity.type
_entity.pdbx_description
1 polymer ?
#
loop_
_entity_poly.entity_id
_entity_poly.type
_entity_poly.pdbx_seq_one_letter_code
_entity_poly.pdbx_strand_id
1 'polypeptide(L)'
;SSDVCSSDLNHILASSSHAVDGGTTYFMPLCPGGRKEYSTDENTCCHGTGMESRFRYMEHIYASDQENVYVNLMVDSVLSGEENLEISTEMEKGSVVIRCGKDMERNLMIHLPFWGRDARVFRNQMEQKVKQHQGYVQLSPCRKGEEIRLELPVRLRLVTNEENDHLVNLACGPYLLAAISDSREFLELPPLDQFRPDGQPFHFMAKGLKFVPFPEVDLEPAHLYFKR
;
A
#
# COMPACT_ATOMS: atom_id res chain seq x y z
N SER A 1 13.58 2.55 3.65
CA SER A 1 12.68 2.37 4.80
C SER A 1 11.47 1.52 4.38
N SER A 2 10.77 0.91 5.36
CA SER A 2 9.56 0.09 5.09
C SER A 2 8.44 0.88 4.41
N ASP A 3 8.35 2.20 4.64
CA ASP A 3 7.38 3.07 3.95
C ASP A 3 7.66 3.16 2.45
N VAL A 4 8.93 3.29 2.05
CA VAL A 4 9.33 3.29 0.64
C VAL A 4 9.00 1.94 0.00
N CYS A 5 9.38 0.82 0.64
CA CYS A 5 9.08 -0.52 0.15
C CYS A 5 7.58 -0.76 -0.02
N SER A 6 6.75 -0.32 0.94
CA SER A 6 5.29 -0.43 0.86
C SER A 6 4.73 0.41 -0.29
N SER A 7 5.24 1.63 -0.50
CA SER A 7 4.83 2.49 -1.61
C SER A 7 5.20 1.90 -2.97
N ASP A 8 6.43 1.41 -3.11
CA ASP A 8 6.89 0.77 -4.35
C ASP A 8 6.08 -0.47 -4.68
N LEU A 9 5.82 -1.33 -3.68
CA LEU A 9 5.01 -2.53 -3.85
C LEU A 9 3.59 -2.18 -4.34
N ASN A 10 2.94 -1.23 -3.67
CA ASN A 10 1.54 -0.86 -3.93
C ASN A 10 1.35 -0.06 -5.22
N HIS A 11 2.38 0.61 -5.75
CA HIS A 11 2.24 1.46 -6.93
C HIS A 11 3.09 0.98 -8.10
N ILE A 12 4.40 0.86 -7.92
CA ILE A 12 5.30 0.56 -9.03
C ILE A 12 5.15 -0.90 -9.46
N LEU A 13 5.33 -1.85 -8.54
CA LEU A 13 5.26 -3.27 -8.88
C LEU A 13 3.85 -3.72 -9.22
N ALA A 14 2.84 -3.27 -8.47
CA ALA A 14 1.45 -3.59 -8.75
C ALA A 14 0.96 -3.06 -10.10
N SER A 15 1.58 -1.96 -10.59
CA SER A 15 1.26 -1.35 -11.88
C SER A 15 2.10 -1.88 -13.05
N SER A 16 3.13 -2.68 -12.81
CA SER A 16 4.13 -3.03 -13.82
C SER A 16 3.72 -4.18 -14.73
N SER A 17 2.62 -4.87 -14.45
CA SER A 17 2.15 -6.00 -15.24
C SER A 17 0.71 -5.82 -15.68
N HIS A 18 0.43 -6.17 -16.93
CA HIS A 18 -0.90 -6.21 -17.50
C HIS A 18 -1.60 -7.52 -17.09
N ALA A 19 -2.78 -7.41 -16.50
CA ALA A 19 -3.49 -8.58 -15.94
C ALA A 19 -4.01 -9.56 -17.01
N VAL A 20 -4.19 -9.08 -18.24
CA VAL A 20 -4.83 -9.88 -19.32
C VAL A 20 -3.84 -10.82 -20.01
N ASP A 21 -2.64 -10.32 -20.35
CA ASP A 21 -1.67 -11.05 -21.17
C ASP A 21 -0.29 -11.21 -20.50
N GLY A 22 -0.12 -10.66 -19.28
CA GLY A 22 1.14 -10.70 -18.56
C GLY A 22 2.22 -9.78 -19.12
N GLY A 23 1.86 -8.90 -20.09
CA GLY A 23 2.75 -7.87 -20.60
C GLY A 23 3.27 -6.97 -19.48
N THR A 24 4.44 -6.40 -19.65
CA THR A 24 5.06 -5.51 -18.68
C THR A 24 5.28 -4.11 -19.25
N THR A 25 5.22 -3.10 -18.41
CA THR A 25 5.47 -1.72 -18.81
C THR A 25 6.90 -1.29 -18.49
N TYR A 26 7.53 -0.58 -19.40
CA TYR A 26 8.82 0.06 -19.19
C TYR A 26 8.67 1.44 -18.53
N PHE A 27 7.69 2.22 -18.96
CA PHE A 27 7.39 3.53 -18.46
C PHE A 27 5.97 3.60 -17.86
N MET A 28 5.84 4.33 -16.77
CA MET A 28 4.55 4.74 -16.19
C MET A 28 4.43 6.25 -16.36
N PRO A 29 3.79 6.75 -17.43
CA PRO A 29 3.69 8.17 -17.68
C PRO A 29 2.87 8.86 -16.58
N LEU A 30 3.46 9.89 -15.96
CA LEU A 30 2.81 10.69 -14.90
C LEU A 30 2.37 12.07 -15.42
N CYS A 31 2.55 12.34 -16.71
CA CYS A 31 2.04 13.55 -17.33
C CYS A 31 0.50 13.51 -17.43
N PRO A 32 -0.16 14.69 -17.50
CA PRO A 32 -1.62 14.75 -17.65
C PRO A 32 -2.13 13.93 -18.83
N GLY A 33 -3.11 13.04 -18.56
CA GLY A 33 -3.68 12.14 -19.57
C GLY A 33 -2.68 11.15 -20.17
N GLY A 34 -1.61 10.83 -19.44
CA GLY A 34 -0.67 9.77 -19.79
C GLY A 34 -1.33 8.40 -19.79
N ARG A 35 -0.83 7.48 -20.60
CA ARG A 35 -1.30 6.09 -20.69
C ARG A 35 -0.15 5.14 -20.49
N LYS A 36 -0.39 4.02 -19.81
CA LYS A 36 0.57 2.92 -19.74
C LYS A 36 0.59 2.20 -21.10
N GLU A 37 1.77 1.69 -21.45
CA GLU A 37 1.97 0.80 -22.59
C GLU A 37 2.61 -0.48 -22.08
N TYR A 38 2.05 -1.63 -22.45
CA TYR A 38 2.55 -2.93 -22.05
C TYR A 38 3.10 -3.68 -23.26
N SER A 39 4.15 -4.44 -23.04
CA SER A 39 4.76 -5.31 -24.05
C SER A 39 4.95 -6.73 -23.51
N THR A 40 4.66 -7.72 -24.34
CA THR A 40 4.93 -9.13 -24.07
C THR A 40 6.25 -9.61 -24.67
N ASP A 41 6.82 -8.82 -25.61
CA ASP A 41 7.93 -9.27 -26.47
C ASP A 41 9.26 -8.56 -26.15
N GLU A 42 9.21 -7.54 -25.31
CA GLU A 42 10.41 -6.77 -24.96
C GLU A 42 11.15 -7.35 -23.76
N ASN A 43 12.44 -7.64 -23.95
CA ASN A 43 13.37 -8.02 -22.89
C ASN A 43 14.25 -6.84 -22.52
N THR A 44 13.73 -5.93 -21.69
CA THR A 44 14.53 -4.82 -21.17
C THR A 44 15.02 -5.10 -19.75
N CYS A 45 16.03 -4.32 -19.29
CA CYS A 45 16.53 -4.39 -17.93
C CYS A 45 15.41 -4.17 -16.90
N CYS A 46 14.45 -3.27 -17.18
CA CYS A 46 13.36 -2.93 -16.27
C CYS A 46 12.35 -4.09 -16.11
N HIS A 47 12.08 -4.86 -17.16
CA HIS A 47 11.27 -6.05 -17.08
C HIS A 47 11.91 -7.11 -16.17
N GLY A 48 13.21 -7.37 -16.32
CA GLY A 48 13.97 -8.28 -15.47
C GLY A 48 14.01 -7.80 -14.02
N THR A 49 14.30 -6.53 -13.78
CA THR A 49 14.30 -5.93 -12.44
C THR A 49 12.93 -5.95 -11.80
N GLY A 50 11.86 -5.71 -12.56
CA GLY A 50 10.48 -5.78 -12.07
C GLY A 50 10.11 -7.19 -11.58
N MET A 51 10.56 -8.24 -12.27
CA MET A 51 10.39 -9.62 -11.81
C MET A 51 11.22 -9.92 -10.56
N GLU A 52 12.51 -9.56 -10.56
CA GLU A 52 13.39 -9.79 -9.40
C GLU A 52 12.89 -9.05 -8.16
N SER A 53 12.42 -7.83 -8.30
CA SER A 53 11.94 -7.02 -7.19
C SER A 53 10.79 -7.69 -6.42
N ARG A 54 9.91 -8.43 -7.09
CA ARG A 54 8.81 -9.17 -6.41
C ARG A 54 9.36 -10.17 -5.38
N PHE A 55 10.41 -10.91 -5.73
CA PHE A 55 11.05 -11.84 -4.79
C PHE A 55 11.77 -11.10 -3.67
N ARG A 56 12.43 -9.99 -3.96
CA ARG A 56 13.09 -9.15 -2.95
C ARG A 56 12.11 -8.60 -1.91
N TYR A 57 10.92 -8.16 -2.32
CA TYR A 57 9.90 -7.71 -1.38
C TYR A 57 9.39 -8.85 -0.50
N MET A 58 9.23 -10.06 -1.05
CA MET A 58 8.85 -11.24 -0.25
C MET A 58 9.86 -11.54 0.85
N GLU A 59 11.17 -11.43 0.56
CA GLU A 59 12.23 -11.62 1.55
C GLU A 59 12.21 -10.58 2.67
N HIS A 60 11.59 -9.42 2.45
CA HIS A 60 11.58 -8.30 3.40
C HIS A 60 10.25 -8.13 4.16
N ILE A 61 9.26 -9.01 3.95
CA ILE A 61 8.01 -9.00 4.72
C ILE A 61 8.33 -9.13 6.21
N TYR A 62 9.24 -10.02 6.53
CA TYR A 62 9.69 -10.29 7.89
C TYR A 62 11.20 -10.08 8.04
N ALA A 63 11.60 -9.71 9.24
CA ALA A 63 13.00 -9.70 9.67
C ALA A 63 13.07 -10.09 11.14
N SER A 64 14.24 -10.43 11.62
CA SER A 64 14.43 -10.71 13.05
C SER A 64 15.84 -10.38 13.52
N ASP A 65 15.96 -10.07 14.80
CA ASP A 65 17.20 -9.99 15.54
C ASP A 65 17.12 -10.87 16.81
N GLN A 66 18.02 -10.69 17.74
CA GLN A 66 18.07 -11.49 18.97
C GLN A 66 16.85 -11.27 19.87
N GLU A 67 16.25 -10.08 19.85
CA GLU A 67 15.18 -9.67 20.78
C GLU A 67 13.82 -9.52 20.10
N ASN A 68 13.77 -9.33 18.79
CA ASN A 68 12.59 -8.92 18.08
C ASN A 68 12.35 -9.72 16.78
N VAL A 69 11.08 -9.89 16.45
CA VAL A 69 10.58 -10.28 15.12
C VAL A 69 9.85 -9.10 14.52
N TYR A 70 10.22 -8.71 13.32
CA TYR A 70 9.68 -7.55 12.62
C TYR A 70 8.70 -7.99 11.54
N VAL A 71 7.56 -7.37 11.49
CA VAL A 71 6.61 -7.37 10.36
C VAL A 71 6.75 -6.03 9.66
N ASN A 72 7.41 -6.02 8.51
CA ASN A 72 7.74 -4.80 7.76
C ASN A 72 6.68 -4.42 6.73
N LEU A 73 6.00 -5.41 6.15
CA LEU A 73 4.97 -5.20 5.13
C LEU A 73 3.67 -5.88 5.55
N MET A 74 2.56 -5.14 5.39
CA MET A 74 1.22 -5.65 5.69
C MET A 74 0.63 -6.28 4.43
N VAL A 75 1.06 -7.50 4.14
CA VAL A 75 0.60 -8.33 3.02
C VAL A 75 0.23 -9.71 3.51
N ASP A 76 -0.75 -10.35 2.88
CA ASP A 76 -1.15 -11.71 3.21
C ASP A 76 0.05 -12.65 3.06
N SER A 77 0.44 -13.28 4.14
CA SER A 77 1.67 -14.09 4.18
C SER A 77 1.73 -15.00 5.38
N VAL A 78 2.59 -16.02 5.30
CA VAL A 78 2.88 -16.94 6.39
C VAL A 78 4.38 -16.99 6.63
N LEU A 79 4.82 -16.67 7.85
CA LEU A 79 6.16 -16.93 8.34
C LEU A 79 6.18 -18.31 8.99
N SER A 80 6.79 -19.29 8.32
CA SER A 80 6.99 -20.64 8.87
C SER A 80 8.29 -20.71 9.65
N GLY A 81 8.35 -21.57 10.64
CA GLY A 81 9.56 -21.82 11.42
C GLY A 81 9.35 -21.65 12.92
N GLU A 82 10.27 -20.91 13.57
CA GLU A 82 10.25 -20.75 15.02
C GLU A 82 9.05 -19.95 15.51
N GLU A 83 8.72 -18.84 14.84
CA GLU A 83 7.61 -17.94 15.24
C GLU A 83 6.26 -18.40 14.73
N ASN A 84 6.16 -18.86 13.50
CA ASN A 84 4.92 -19.29 12.85
C ASN A 84 3.81 -18.21 12.96
N LEU A 85 3.96 -17.14 12.15
CA LEU A 85 3.00 -16.04 12.06
C LEU A 85 2.20 -16.14 10.75
N GLU A 86 0.93 -15.84 10.81
CA GLU A 86 0.05 -15.67 9.66
C GLU A 86 -0.49 -14.24 9.64
N ILE A 87 -0.31 -13.55 8.52
CA ILE A 87 -0.89 -12.21 8.29
C ILE A 87 -2.01 -12.33 7.28
N SER A 88 -3.15 -11.76 7.60
CA SER A 88 -4.27 -11.56 6.67
C SER A 88 -4.74 -10.11 6.70
N THR A 89 -5.07 -9.58 5.52
CA THR A 89 -5.42 -8.17 5.35
C THR A 89 -6.78 -8.02 4.68
N GLU A 90 -7.57 -7.09 5.19
CA GLU A 90 -8.78 -6.55 4.55
C GLU A 90 -8.58 -5.04 4.44
N MET A 91 -7.74 -4.62 3.49
CA MET A 91 -7.23 -3.26 3.44
C MET A 91 -8.33 -2.22 3.19
N GLU A 92 -9.39 -2.58 2.49
CA GLU A 92 -10.58 -1.74 2.29
C GLU A 92 -11.31 -1.41 3.59
N LYS A 93 -11.20 -2.28 4.59
CA LYS A 93 -11.73 -2.06 5.95
C LYS A 93 -10.67 -1.48 6.90
N GLY A 94 -9.43 -1.35 6.43
CA GLY A 94 -8.30 -0.97 7.26
C GLY A 94 -7.93 -2.03 8.30
N SER A 95 -8.27 -3.29 8.06
CA SER A 95 -8.04 -4.39 9.00
C SER A 95 -6.82 -5.21 8.59
N VAL A 96 -5.91 -5.39 9.55
CA VAL A 96 -4.78 -6.34 9.44
C VAL A 96 -4.80 -7.24 10.66
N VAL A 97 -4.76 -8.54 10.43
CA VAL A 97 -4.79 -9.56 11.49
C VAL A 97 -3.52 -10.39 11.42
N ILE A 98 -2.83 -10.50 12.56
CA ILE A 98 -1.64 -11.34 12.72
C ILE A 98 -1.99 -12.44 13.75
N ARG A 99 -1.91 -13.70 13.33
CA ARG A 99 -2.15 -14.87 14.18
C ARG A 99 -0.84 -15.54 14.55
N CYS A 100 -0.68 -15.87 15.82
CA CYS A 100 0.49 -16.55 16.35
C CYS A 100 0.26 -18.06 16.44
N GLY A 101 0.96 -18.83 15.60
CA GLY A 101 0.83 -20.29 15.56
C GLY A 101 1.64 -21.01 16.62
N LYS A 102 2.61 -20.34 17.26
CA LYS A 102 3.46 -20.85 18.34
C LYS A 102 3.71 -19.79 19.41
N ASP A 103 4.17 -20.21 20.59
CA ASP A 103 4.69 -19.30 21.60
C ASP A 103 5.98 -18.65 21.08
N MET A 104 6.05 -17.33 21.18
CA MET A 104 7.23 -16.54 20.83
C MET A 104 8.03 -16.22 22.08
N GLU A 105 9.34 -16.12 21.96
CA GLU A 105 10.24 -15.61 22.99
C GLU A 105 10.63 -14.16 22.73
N ARG A 106 10.58 -13.73 21.47
CA ARG A 106 10.96 -12.39 20.99
C ARG A 106 9.75 -11.47 20.93
N ASN A 107 9.99 -10.15 21.08
CA ASN A 107 8.95 -9.15 20.90
C ASN A 107 8.46 -9.11 19.44
N LEU A 108 7.22 -8.70 19.23
CA LEU A 108 6.67 -8.48 17.91
C LEU A 108 6.72 -6.97 17.59
N MET A 109 7.45 -6.64 16.53
CA MET A 109 7.59 -5.28 16.01
C MET A 109 6.79 -5.16 14.72
N ILE A 110 5.75 -4.33 14.69
CA ILE A 110 4.89 -4.16 13.52
C ILE A 110 5.09 -2.77 12.96
N HIS A 111 5.55 -2.68 11.71
CA HIS A 111 5.69 -1.41 11.02
C HIS A 111 4.32 -0.82 10.69
N LEU A 112 4.09 0.44 11.09
CA LEU A 112 2.92 1.21 10.68
C LEU A 112 3.33 2.15 9.54
N PRO A 113 2.68 2.08 8.36
CA PRO A 113 2.93 3.03 7.30
C PRO A 113 2.58 4.45 7.77
N PHE A 114 3.21 5.47 7.16
CA PHE A 114 3.04 6.87 7.60
C PHE A 114 1.57 7.32 7.63
N TRP A 115 0.73 6.78 6.74
CA TRP A 115 -0.71 7.05 6.68
C TRP A 115 -1.51 6.29 7.74
N GLY A 116 -0.92 5.25 8.33
CA GLY A 116 -1.51 4.36 9.34
C GLY A 116 -1.02 4.62 10.77
N ARG A 117 -0.29 5.71 11.04
CA ARG A 117 0.29 5.99 12.37
C ARG A 117 -0.75 6.15 13.49
N ASP A 118 -1.99 6.50 13.14
CA ASP A 118 -3.11 6.59 14.08
C ASP A 118 -3.83 5.23 14.26
N ALA A 119 -3.21 4.11 13.86
CA ALA A 119 -3.79 2.79 13.97
C ALA A 119 -4.09 2.42 15.42
N ARG A 120 -5.24 1.77 15.64
CA ARG A 120 -5.55 1.12 16.89
C ARG A 120 -5.08 -0.33 16.86
N VAL A 121 -4.51 -0.80 17.95
CA VAL A 121 -3.95 -2.15 18.06
C VAL A 121 -4.71 -2.91 19.11
N PHE A 122 -5.12 -4.14 18.79
CA PHE A 122 -5.85 -5.03 19.68
C PHE A 122 -5.11 -6.35 19.83
N ARG A 123 -5.07 -6.89 21.04
CA ARG A 123 -4.62 -8.26 21.32
C ARG A 123 -5.80 -9.04 21.90
N ASN A 124 -6.21 -10.11 21.23
CA ASN A 124 -7.38 -10.91 21.64
C ASN A 124 -8.61 -10.02 21.92
N GLN A 125 -8.92 -9.09 21.01
CA GLN A 125 -10.02 -8.12 21.07
C GLN A 125 -9.88 -6.99 22.11
N MET A 126 -8.85 -7.00 22.95
CA MET A 126 -8.57 -5.93 23.91
C MET A 126 -7.63 -4.89 23.31
N GLU A 127 -8.06 -3.62 23.32
CA GLU A 127 -7.24 -2.53 22.83
C GLU A 127 -5.96 -2.36 23.66
N GLN A 128 -4.83 -2.22 22.98
CA GLN A 128 -3.51 -2.06 23.58
C GLN A 128 -3.08 -0.60 23.51
N LYS A 129 -2.60 -0.06 24.62
CA LYS A 129 -1.87 1.21 24.60
C LYS A 129 -0.44 0.92 24.15
N VAL A 130 -0.14 1.22 22.89
CA VAL A 130 1.16 0.94 22.31
C VAL A 130 1.99 2.20 22.17
N LYS A 131 3.32 2.05 22.28
CA LYS A 131 4.26 3.10 21.94
C LYS A 131 4.80 2.84 20.54
N GLN A 132 4.93 3.90 19.76
CA GLN A 132 5.58 3.82 18.45
C GLN A 132 7.01 4.32 18.57
N HIS A 133 7.92 3.59 17.96
CA HIS A 133 9.32 3.97 17.83
C HIS A 133 9.80 3.70 16.40
N GLN A 134 10.31 4.72 15.72
CA GLN A 134 10.82 4.63 14.34
C GLN A 134 9.83 3.98 13.34
N GLY A 135 8.53 4.24 13.51
CA GLY A 135 7.47 3.68 12.66
C GLY A 135 6.99 2.29 13.07
N TYR A 136 7.55 1.69 14.11
CA TYR A 136 7.12 0.38 14.62
C TYR A 136 6.31 0.51 15.89
N VAL A 137 5.30 -0.34 16.01
CA VAL A 137 4.63 -0.68 17.27
C VAL A 137 5.33 -1.88 17.86
N GLN A 138 5.73 -1.77 19.13
CA GLN A 138 6.32 -2.89 19.87
C GLN A 138 5.26 -3.55 20.76
N LEU A 139 5.15 -4.87 20.63
CA LEU A 139 4.33 -5.73 21.46
C LEU A 139 5.21 -6.77 22.16
N SER A 140 4.86 -7.12 23.40
CA SER A 140 5.50 -8.23 24.10
C SER A 140 5.30 -9.54 23.33
N PRO A 141 6.13 -10.58 23.57
CA PRO A 141 6.01 -11.87 22.91
C PRO A 141 4.60 -12.42 22.89
N CYS A 142 4.19 -12.97 21.75
CA CYS A 142 2.87 -13.55 21.56
C CYS A 142 2.83 -15.01 22.02
N ARG A 143 1.66 -15.46 22.45
CA ARG A 143 1.40 -16.87 22.76
C ARG A 143 0.69 -17.55 21.58
N LYS A 144 0.84 -18.86 21.49
CA LYS A 144 0.11 -19.67 20.52
C LYS A 144 -1.38 -19.40 20.60
N GLY A 145 -2.00 -19.12 19.46
CA GLY A 145 -3.43 -18.85 19.32
C GLY A 145 -3.83 -17.41 19.63
N GLU A 146 -2.89 -16.53 20.01
CA GLU A 146 -3.19 -15.10 20.12
C GLU A 146 -3.36 -14.46 18.75
N GLU A 147 -4.25 -13.48 18.72
CA GLU A 147 -4.53 -12.65 17.56
C GLU A 147 -4.20 -11.18 17.87
N ILE A 148 -3.38 -10.59 17.03
CA ILE A 148 -3.12 -9.15 17.01
C ILE A 148 -3.87 -8.57 15.82
N ARG A 149 -4.77 -7.61 16.07
CA ARG A 149 -5.52 -6.91 15.04
C ARG A 149 -5.16 -5.43 15.05
N LEU A 150 -4.87 -4.91 13.86
CA LEU A 150 -4.69 -3.48 13.65
C LEU A 150 -5.91 -2.93 12.91
N GLU A 151 -6.39 -1.77 13.34
CA GLU A 151 -7.38 -0.96 12.64
C GLU A 151 -6.70 0.29 12.11
N LEU A 152 -6.46 0.31 10.81
CA LEU A 152 -5.79 1.40 10.09
C LEU A 152 -6.79 2.46 9.64
N PRO A 153 -6.46 3.75 9.70
CA PRO A 153 -7.37 4.83 9.28
C PRO A 153 -7.43 4.94 7.75
N VAL A 154 -8.30 4.19 7.10
CA VAL A 154 -8.52 4.28 5.65
C VAL A 154 -9.41 5.49 5.35
N ARG A 155 -8.78 6.58 4.90
CA ARG A 155 -9.46 7.85 4.59
C ARG A 155 -8.77 8.55 3.41
N LEU A 156 -9.54 9.39 2.71
CA LEU A 156 -9.00 10.29 1.69
C LEU A 156 -8.05 11.30 2.35
N ARG A 157 -6.90 11.53 1.73
CA ARG A 157 -5.91 12.53 2.16
C ARG A 157 -5.19 13.13 0.97
N LEU A 158 -4.70 14.33 1.15
CA LEU A 158 -3.79 14.98 0.21
C LEU A 158 -2.35 14.60 0.56
N VAL A 159 -1.58 14.32 -0.49
CA VAL A 159 -0.13 14.15 -0.40
C VAL A 159 0.49 15.31 -1.16
N THR A 160 1.22 16.16 -0.44
CA THR A 160 1.89 17.33 -1.02
C THR A 160 3.17 16.90 -1.73
N ASN A 161 3.48 17.57 -2.82
CA ASN A 161 4.76 17.43 -3.49
C ASN A 161 5.74 18.44 -2.87
N GLU A 162 6.87 17.98 -2.34
CA GLU A 162 7.88 18.84 -1.72
C GLU A 162 8.57 19.78 -2.73
N GLU A 163 8.65 19.38 -3.99
CA GLU A 163 9.28 20.15 -5.06
C GLU A 163 8.32 21.14 -5.73
N ASN A 164 7.02 20.94 -5.61
CA ASN A 164 6.00 21.79 -6.22
C ASN A 164 4.73 21.83 -5.37
N ASP A 165 4.57 22.88 -4.61
CA ASP A 165 3.45 23.10 -3.69
C ASP A 165 2.10 23.40 -4.39
N HIS A 166 2.14 23.71 -5.70
CA HIS A 166 0.93 23.90 -6.52
C HIS A 166 0.29 22.56 -6.97
N LEU A 167 1.03 21.47 -6.82
CA LEU A 167 0.55 20.13 -7.20
C LEU A 167 0.39 19.24 -5.97
N VAL A 168 -0.70 18.48 -5.98
CA VAL A 168 -1.00 17.50 -4.94
C VAL A 168 -1.40 16.16 -5.55
N ASN A 169 -1.18 15.10 -4.79
CA ASN A 169 -1.75 13.79 -5.08
C ASN A 169 -2.91 13.52 -4.13
N LEU A 170 -3.89 12.76 -4.59
CA LEU A 170 -4.96 12.22 -3.76
C LEU A 170 -4.61 10.79 -3.36
N ALA A 171 -4.80 10.44 -2.10
CA ALA A 171 -4.58 9.08 -1.63
C ALA A 171 -5.73 8.60 -0.73
N CYS A 172 -5.92 7.28 -0.67
CA CYS A 172 -6.82 6.62 0.26
C CYS A 172 -6.16 5.34 0.78
N GLY A 173 -5.97 5.23 2.10
CA GLY A 173 -5.23 4.12 2.66
C GLY A 173 -3.85 3.97 2.01
N PRO A 174 -3.47 2.78 1.50
CA PRO A 174 -2.17 2.54 0.89
C PRO A 174 -2.02 3.10 -0.53
N TYR A 175 -3.11 3.49 -1.20
CA TYR A 175 -3.11 3.81 -2.63
C TYR A 175 -3.15 5.30 -2.93
N LEU A 176 -2.34 5.72 -3.90
CA LEU A 176 -2.59 6.93 -4.66
C LEU A 176 -3.78 6.70 -5.60
N LEU A 177 -4.65 7.70 -5.72
CA LEU A 177 -5.81 7.64 -6.58
C LEU A 177 -5.56 8.45 -7.86
N ALA A 178 -5.81 7.82 -8.98
CA ALA A 178 -5.74 8.44 -10.29
C ALA A 178 -7.13 8.84 -10.79
N ALA A 179 -7.27 10.02 -11.35
CA ALA A 179 -8.48 10.41 -12.08
C ALA A 179 -8.39 9.92 -13.53
N ILE A 180 -9.43 9.26 -14.01
CA ILE A 180 -9.51 8.82 -15.40
C ILE A 180 -10.00 10.00 -16.25
N SER A 181 -9.12 10.48 -17.13
CA SER A 181 -9.41 11.60 -18.05
C SER A 181 -8.35 11.69 -19.14
N ASP A 182 -8.74 12.09 -20.35
CA ASP A 182 -7.87 12.32 -21.50
C ASP A 182 -7.37 13.77 -21.64
N SER A 183 -7.72 14.64 -20.68
CA SER A 183 -7.22 16.02 -20.64
C SER A 183 -5.69 16.03 -20.69
N ARG A 184 -5.12 16.98 -21.42
CA ARG A 184 -3.66 17.21 -21.49
C ARG A 184 -3.19 18.29 -20.51
N GLU A 185 -4.09 18.85 -19.74
CA GLU A 185 -3.80 19.84 -18.71
C GLU A 185 -4.02 19.26 -17.32
N PHE A 186 -3.27 19.74 -16.34
CA PHE A 186 -3.51 19.35 -14.95
C PHE A 186 -4.94 19.72 -14.51
N LEU A 187 -5.65 18.74 -14.03
CA LEU A 187 -6.99 18.90 -13.47
C LEU A 187 -6.91 19.60 -12.09
N GLU A 188 -7.94 20.39 -11.79
CA GLU A 188 -8.14 20.86 -10.40
C GLU A 188 -8.72 19.73 -9.56
N LEU A 189 -8.18 19.54 -8.36
CA LEU A 189 -8.70 18.53 -7.44
C LEU A 189 -10.02 19.01 -6.84
N PRO A 190 -11.11 18.23 -6.95
CA PRO A 190 -12.35 18.54 -6.24
C PRO A 190 -12.12 18.56 -4.71
N PRO A 191 -12.86 19.41 -3.96
CA PRO A 191 -12.87 19.34 -2.50
C PRO A 191 -13.18 17.94 -1.98
N LEU A 192 -12.51 17.48 -0.92
CA LEU A 192 -12.63 16.11 -0.42
C LEU A 192 -14.04 15.71 -0.01
N ASP A 193 -14.86 16.68 0.42
CA ASP A 193 -16.27 16.47 0.78
C ASP A 193 -17.19 16.18 -0.42
N GLN A 194 -16.71 16.35 -1.65
CA GLN A 194 -17.45 16.04 -2.88
C GLN A 194 -17.20 14.62 -3.39
N PHE A 195 -16.23 13.91 -2.82
CA PHE A 195 -15.97 12.53 -3.19
C PHE A 195 -17.05 11.60 -2.66
N ARG A 196 -17.57 10.73 -3.52
CA ARG A 196 -18.57 9.71 -3.18
C ARG A 196 -18.05 8.36 -3.62
N PRO A 197 -18.08 7.31 -2.74
CA PRO A 197 -17.75 5.94 -3.15
C PRO A 197 -18.60 5.52 -4.35
N ASP A 198 -18.03 4.79 -5.29
CA ASP A 198 -18.73 4.27 -6.46
C ASP A 198 -19.15 2.79 -6.35
N GLY A 199 -19.03 2.22 -5.15
CA GLY A 199 -19.40 0.84 -4.84
C GLY A 199 -18.27 -0.18 -4.90
N GLN A 200 -17.07 0.22 -5.37
CA GLN A 200 -15.87 -0.61 -5.32
C GLN A 200 -14.88 -0.07 -4.26
N PRO A 201 -14.06 -0.94 -3.65
CA PRO A 201 -13.06 -0.51 -2.69
C PRO A 201 -12.12 0.55 -3.29
N PHE A 202 -11.89 1.64 -2.57
CA PHE A 202 -11.01 2.75 -2.96
C PHE A 202 -11.40 3.49 -4.27
N HIS A 203 -12.60 3.24 -4.83
CA HIS A 203 -13.11 3.95 -5.99
C HIS A 203 -14.06 5.07 -5.59
N PHE A 204 -13.92 6.21 -6.27
CA PHE A 204 -14.72 7.40 -5.96
C PHE A 204 -15.15 8.13 -7.23
N MET A 205 -16.27 8.83 -7.11
CA MET A 205 -16.74 9.80 -8.10
C MET A 205 -16.71 11.20 -7.50
N ALA A 206 -16.17 12.18 -8.22
CA ALA A 206 -16.24 13.60 -7.86
C ALA A 206 -16.27 14.46 -9.12
N LYS A 207 -17.18 15.44 -9.21
CA LYS A 207 -17.35 16.35 -10.37
C LYS A 207 -17.39 15.62 -11.73
N GLY A 208 -18.01 14.45 -11.79
CA GLY A 208 -18.11 13.66 -13.03
C GLY A 208 -16.84 12.88 -13.41
N LEU A 209 -15.76 12.98 -12.63
CA LEU A 209 -14.54 12.20 -12.79
C LEU A 209 -14.57 10.94 -11.94
N LYS A 210 -14.07 9.86 -12.49
CA LYS A 210 -13.82 8.61 -11.76
C LYS A 210 -12.38 8.61 -11.23
N PHE A 211 -12.24 8.29 -9.95
CA PHE A 211 -10.96 8.13 -9.26
C PHE A 211 -10.81 6.67 -8.84
N VAL A 212 -9.68 6.08 -9.19
CA VAL A 212 -9.37 4.67 -8.94
C VAL A 212 -7.97 4.52 -8.35
N PRO A 213 -7.64 3.42 -7.63
CA PRO A 213 -6.28 3.11 -7.25
C PRO A 213 -5.36 3.12 -8.48
N PHE A 214 -4.20 3.79 -8.38
CA PHE A 214 -3.26 3.87 -9.51
C PHE A 214 -2.83 2.50 -10.07
N PRO A 215 -2.65 1.45 -9.25
CA PRO A 215 -2.38 0.10 -9.76
C PRO A 215 -3.47 -0.47 -10.68
N GLU A 216 -4.71 -0.04 -10.49
CA GLU A 216 -5.86 -0.51 -11.27
C GLU A 216 -6.07 0.28 -12.57
N VAL A 217 -5.34 1.39 -12.76
CA VAL A 217 -5.31 2.07 -14.07
C VAL A 217 -4.60 1.16 -15.06
N ASP A 218 -5.30 0.80 -16.12
CA ASP A 218 -4.76 -0.04 -17.18
C ASP A 218 -4.31 0.81 -18.37
N LEU A 219 -5.01 0.74 -19.48
CA LEU A 219 -4.70 1.49 -20.72
C LEU A 219 -5.40 2.84 -20.80
N GLU A 220 -6.20 3.20 -19.81
CA GLU A 220 -6.90 4.47 -19.78
C GLU A 220 -5.95 5.64 -19.53
N PRO A 221 -6.28 6.84 -20.07
CA PRO A 221 -5.54 8.04 -19.75
C PRO A 221 -5.85 8.47 -18.32
N ALA A 222 -4.81 8.81 -17.56
CA ALA A 222 -4.97 9.07 -16.14
C ALA A 222 -4.18 10.30 -15.67
N HIS A 223 -4.60 10.82 -14.51
CA HIS A 223 -3.95 11.91 -13.80
C HIS A 223 -3.66 11.48 -12.37
N LEU A 224 -2.41 11.63 -11.94
CA LEU A 224 -1.98 11.43 -10.57
C LEU A 224 -1.75 12.75 -9.82
N TYR A 225 -1.38 13.79 -10.56
CA TYR A 225 -1.12 15.12 -10.02
C TYR A 225 -2.25 16.07 -10.36
N PHE A 226 -2.66 16.86 -9.38
CA PHE A 226 -3.77 17.79 -9.47
C PHE A 226 -3.33 19.17 -9.01
N LYS A 227 -3.88 20.23 -9.61
CA LYS A 227 -3.78 21.59 -9.07
C LYS A 227 -4.55 21.67 -7.76
N ARG A 228 -3.95 22.37 -6.81
CA ARG A 228 -4.53 22.63 -5.48
C ARG A 228 -5.46 23.82 -5.52
#